data_adce84a55f828d8f9278a5be3c26b257
#
_entry.id   adce84a55f828d8f9278a5be3c26b257
#
_cell.length_a   1.000
_cell.length_b   1.000
_cell.length_c   1.000
_cell.angle_alpha   90.00
_cell.angle_beta   90.00
_cell.angle_gamma   90.00
#
_symmetry.space_group_name_H-M   'P 1'
#
loop_
_entity.id
_entity.type
_entity.pdbx_description
1 polymer ?
#
loop_
_entity_poly.entity_id
_entity_poly.type
_entity_poly.pdbx_seq_one_letter_code
_entity_poly.pdbx_strand_id
1 'polypeptide(L)'
;NDIEKNYKVARSKIGLVPQEIATDSFEKVIDTLKFSRGLFNKKSSIEYIEKVLKSLELFEKRNQQIRTLSGGMKRRVMIAKAMSHEPSILFLDEPTAGVDVELRQSLWKNLYDLKKNGVTIFLTTHYIEEAERLADRVGIIHEGEILIVEKKNKILEKLGDKRVIVTIN
;
A
#
# COMPACT_ATOMS: atom_id res chain seq x y z
N ASN A 1 -4.00 -21.65 -1.85
CA ASN A 1 -3.10 -22.06 -2.93
C ASN A 1 -1.68 -22.14 -2.40
N ASP A 2 -1.01 -23.22 -2.68
CA ASP A 2 0.39 -23.41 -2.35
C ASP A 2 1.23 -22.46 -3.23
N ILE A 3 2.11 -21.70 -2.61
CA ILE A 3 2.89 -20.67 -3.28
C ILE A 3 3.99 -21.28 -4.19
N GLU A 4 4.43 -22.48 -3.88
CA GLU A 4 5.42 -23.21 -4.68
C GLU A 4 4.75 -23.97 -5.83
N LYS A 5 3.74 -24.77 -5.53
CA LYS A 5 3.06 -25.63 -6.53
C LYS A 5 2.15 -24.86 -7.48
N ASN A 6 1.54 -23.77 -7.00
CA ASN A 6 0.55 -22.97 -7.73
C ASN A 6 0.99 -21.49 -7.87
N TYR A 7 2.30 -21.25 -8.06
CA TYR A 7 2.89 -19.91 -8.01
C TYR A 7 2.22 -18.90 -8.96
N LYS A 8 1.81 -19.29 -10.16
CA LYS A 8 1.12 -18.41 -11.12
C LYS A 8 -0.21 -17.91 -10.57
N VAL A 9 -0.99 -18.81 -9.96
CA VAL A 9 -2.29 -18.47 -9.34
C VAL A 9 -2.07 -17.65 -8.07
N ALA A 10 -1.07 -17.98 -7.26
CA ALA A 10 -0.75 -17.20 -6.06
C ALA A 10 -0.34 -15.77 -6.43
N ARG A 11 0.59 -15.61 -7.38
CA ARG A 11 1.06 -14.29 -7.85
C ARG A 11 -0.05 -13.44 -8.46
N SER A 12 -1.00 -14.05 -9.19
CA SER A 12 -2.13 -13.29 -9.75
C SER A 12 -3.08 -12.71 -8.72
N LYS A 13 -3.01 -13.17 -7.46
CA LYS A 13 -3.81 -12.68 -6.33
C LYS A 13 -3.09 -11.67 -5.47
N ILE A 14 -1.81 -11.45 -5.71
CA ILE A 14 -0.93 -10.62 -4.87
C ILE A 14 -0.50 -9.38 -5.65
N GLY A 15 -0.72 -8.20 -5.07
CA GLY A 15 -0.04 -6.97 -5.44
C GLY A 15 1.09 -6.70 -4.46
N LEU A 16 2.23 -6.22 -4.95
CA LEU A 16 3.39 -5.89 -4.13
C LEU A 16 3.85 -4.47 -4.43
N VAL A 17 4.04 -3.69 -3.39
CA VAL A 17 4.61 -2.34 -3.44
C VAL A 17 5.85 -2.32 -2.54
N PRO A 18 7.05 -2.33 -3.11
CA PRO A 18 8.28 -2.26 -2.34
C PRO A 18 8.49 -0.85 -1.75
N GLN A 19 9.41 -0.74 -0.80
CA GLN A 19 9.78 0.53 -0.18
C GLN A 19 10.34 1.53 -1.21
N GLU A 20 11.20 1.07 -2.11
CA GLU A 20 11.77 1.91 -3.16
C GLU A 20 10.80 2.11 -4.34
N ILE A 21 10.82 3.32 -4.93
CA ILE A 21 10.00 3.64 -6.09
C ILE A 21 10.67 3.07 -7.35
N ALA A 22 10.21 1.90 -7.78
CA ALA A 22 10.67 1.22 -8.98
C ALA A 22 9.64 1.33 -10.12
N THR A 23 9.67 2.44 -10.86
CA THR A 23 8.84 2.66 -12.06
C THR A 23 9.68 3.25 -13.18
N ASP A 24 9.31 2.98 -14.44
CA ASP A 24 9.87 3.72 -15.55
C ASP A 24 9.41 5.18 -15.50
N SER A 25 10.35 6.06 -15.25
CA SER A 25 10.09 7.49 -15.04
C SER A 25 9.56 8.21 -16.29
N PHE A 26 9.80 7.67 -17.48
CA PHE A 26 9.40 8.29 -18.76
C PHE A 26 8.03 7.81 -19.25
N GLU A 27 7.51 6.72 -18.71
CA GLU A 27 6.18 6.24 -19.06
C GLU A 27 5.07 7.13 -18.50
N LYS A 28 3.91 7.11 -19.18
CA LYS A 28 2.68 7.71 -18.67
C LYS A 28 2.07 6.80 -17.60
N VAL A 29 1.42 7.41 -16.61
CA VAL A 29 0.74 6.68 -15.53
C VAL A 29 -0.19 5.59 -16.07
N ILE A 30 -1.06 5.94 -17.03
CA ILE A 30 -2.04 5.00 -17.58
C ILE A 30 -1.38 3.82 -18.33
N ASP A 31 -0.29 4.08 -19.05
CA ASP A 31 0.38 3.06 -19.84
C ASP A 31 1.14 2.07 -18.94
N THR A 32 1.74 2.56 -17.85
CA THR A 32 2.31 1.70 -16.80
C THR A 32 1.29 0.73 -16.22
N LEU A 33 0.06 1.18 -15.95
CA LEU A 33 -0.99 0.29 -15.43
C LEU A 33 -1.47 -0.71 -16.48
N LYS A 34 -1.65 -0.29 -17.73
CA LYS A 34 -2.01 -1.17 -18.85
C LYS A 34 -0.97 -2.26 -19.04
N PHE A 35 0.31 -1.88 -19.07
CA PHE A 35 1.43 -2.80 -19.20
C PHE A 35 1.47 -3.81 -18.05
N SER A 36 1.39 -3.32 -16.80
CA SER A 36 1.37 -4.17 -15.62
C SER A 36 0.21 -5.16 -15.65
N ARG A 37 -1.00 -4.73 -16.04
CA ARG A 37 -2.17 -5.60 -16.18
C ARG A 37 -1.93 -6.71 -17.22
N GLY A 38 -1.29 -6.38 -18.35
CA GLY A 38 -0.94 -7.31 -19.40
C GLY A 38 0.03 -8.41 -18.96
N LEU A 39 0.99 -8.09 -18.08
CA LEU A 39 1.94 -9.07 -17.52
C LEU A 39 1.26 -10.19 -16.72
N PHE A 40 0.06 -9.94 -16.19
CA PHE A 40 -0.74 -10.93 -15.47
C PHE A 40 -1.80 -11.60 -16.34
N ASN A 41 -1.71 -11.49 -17.68
CA ASN A 41 -2.68 -12.04 -18.64
C ASN A 41 -4.13 -11.58 -18.38
N LYS A 42 -4.33 -10.42 -17.76
CA LYS A 42 -5.66 -9.86 -17.58
C LYS A 42 -6.11 -9.16 -18.86
N LYS A 43 -7.35 -9.40 -19.25
CA LYS A 43 -7.96 -8.66 -20.37
C LYS A 43 -7.81 -7.16 -20.18
N SER A 44 -7.54 -6.43 -21.25
CA SER A 44 -7.52 -4.97 -21.21
C SER A 44 -8.88 -4.46 -20.73
N SER A 45 -8.86 -3.61 -19.71
CA SER A 45 -10.04 -2.95 -19.19
C SER A 45 -9.66 -1.52 -18.80
N ILE A 46 -9.97 -0.60 -19.68
CA ILE A 46 -9.74 0.82 -19.41
C ILE A 46 -10.62 1.32 -18.25
N GLU A 47 -11.85 0.81 -18.18
CA GLU A 47 -12.78 1.14 -17.10
C GLU A 47 -12.23 0.77 -15.73
N TYR A 48 -11.65 -0.43 -15.58
CA TYR A 48 -11.05 -0.86 -14.33
C TYR A 48 -9.82 0.00 -13.97
N ILE A 49 -8.95 0.27 -14.96
CA ILE A 49 -7.76 1.12 -14.75
C ILE A 49 -8.18 2.51 -14.31
N GLU A 50 -9.18 3.11 -14.94
CA GLU A 50 -9.70 4.41 -14.53
C GLU A 50 -10.31 4.39 -13.13
N LYS A 51 -11.04 3.32 -12.77
CA LYS A 51 -11.55 3.12 -11.41
C LYS A 51 -10.42 3.13 -10.38
N VAL A 52 -9.33 2.39 -10.65
CA VAL A 52 -8.15 2.37 -9.77
C VAL A 52 -7.50 3.75 -9.68
N LEU A 53 -7.34 4.44 -10.82
CA LEU A 53 -6.75 5.78 -10.83
C LEU A 53 -7.61 6.81 -10.08
N LYS A 54 -8.93 6.72 -10.16
CA LYS A 54 -9.86 7.57 -9.40
C LYS A 54 -9.77 7.30 -7.90
N SER A 55 -9.74 6.03 -7.48
CA SER A 55 -9.63 5.66 -6.06
C SER A 55 -8.33 6.11 -5.40
N LEU A 56 -7.28 6.37 -6.19
CA LEU A 56 -5.97 6.84 -5.74
C LEU A 56 -5.69 8.31 -6.09
N GLU A 57 -6.72 9.06 -6.52
CA GLU A 57 -6.63 10.48 -6.87
C GLU A 57 -5.57 10.78 -7.97
N LEU A 58 -5.40 9.84 -8.92
CA LEU A 58 -4.45 9.94 -10.02
C LEU A 58 -5.11 10.16 -11.39
N PHE A 59 -6.45 10.14 -11.47
CA PHE A 59 -7.16 10.15 -12.74
C PHE A 59 -6.80 11.36 -13.63
N GLU A 60 -6.74 12.55 -13.04
CA GLU A 60 -6.39 13.78 -13.77
C GLU A 60 -4.91 13.79 -14.23
N LYS A 61 -4.07 12.96 -13.64
CA LYS A 61 -2.65 12.81 -13.97
C LYS A 61 -2.34 11.62 -14.87
N ARG A 62 -3.35 10.87 -15.33
CA ARG A 62 -3.20 9.60 -16.06
C ARG A 62 -2.35 9.68 -17.32
N ASN A 63 -2.34 10.83 -18.00
CA ASN A 63 -1.58 11.06 -19.22
C ASN A 63 -0.20 11.72 -18.98
N GLN A 64 0.13 12.06 -17.74
CA GLN A 64 1.41 12.65 -17.38
C GLN A 64 2.50 11.58 -17.24
N GLN A 65 3.74 11.96 -17.53
CA GLN A 65 4.90 11.11 -17.28
C GLN A 65 5.15 11.01 -15.77
N ILE A 66 5.52 9.83 -15.29
CA ILE A 66 5.73 9.55 -13.86
C ILE A 66 6.80 10.46 -13.26
N ARG A 67 7.85 10.82 -14.03
CA ARG A 67 8.92 11.71 -13.58
C ARG A 67 8.42 13.10 -13.14
N THR A 68 7.31 13.59 -13.70
CA THR A 68 6.76 14.92 -13.42
C THR A 68 5.88 14.95 -12.16
N LEU A 69 5.63 13.79 -11.55
CA LEU A 69 4.78 13.67 -10.37
C LEU A 69 5.58 13.92 -9.09
N SER A 70 4.89 14.38 -8.03
CA SER A 70 5.45 14.45 -6.68
C SER A 70 5.78 13.06 -6.13
N GLY A 71 6.60 12.99 -5.08
CA GLY A 71 6.96 11.72 -4.42
C GLY A 71 5.72 10.93 -3.96
N GLY A 72 4.77 11.59 -3.32
CA GLY A 72 3.51 10.98 -2.90
C GLY A 72 2.64 10.49 -4.05
N MET A 73 2.58 11.24 -5.17
CA MET A 73 1.90 10.77 -6.38
C MET A 73 2.59 9.56 -7.00
N LYS A 74 3.92 9.54 -7.05
CA LYS A 74 4.69 8.37 -7.51
C LYS A 74 4.39 7.14 -6.63
N ARG A 75 4.28 7.32 -5.32
CA ARG A 75 3.90 6.24 -4.40
C ARG A 75 2.49 5.69 -4.70
N ARG A 76 1.53 6.58 -4.97
CA ARG A 76 0.19 6.17 -5.41
C ARG A 76 0.21 5.44 -6.76
N VAL A 77 1.07 5.83 -7.69
CA VAL A 77 1.26 5.10 -8.97
C VAL A 77 1.75 3.67 -8.72
N MET A 78 2.67 3.47 -7.77
CA MET A 78 3.11 2.12 -7.38
C MET A 78 1.96 1.27 -6.86
N ILE A 79 1.10 1.83 -6.00
CA ILE A 79 -0.09 1.14 -5.51
C ILE A 79 -1.06 0.86 -6.66
N ALA A 80 -1.31 1.82 -7.53
CA ALA A 80 -2.16 1.66 -8.71
C ALA A 80 -1.65 0.54 -9.64
N LYS A 81 -0.33 0.50 -9.87
CA LYS A 81 0.34 -0.56 -10.63
C LYS A 81 0.11 -1.93 -9.98
N ALA A 82 0.32 -2.04 -8.66
CA ALA A 82 0.10 -3.26 -7.91
C ALA A 82 -1.38 -3.71 -7.93
N MET A 83 -2.33 -2.78 -8.02
CA MET A 83 -3.76 -3.04 -8.11
C MET A 83 -4.24 -3.36 -9.53
N SER A 84 -3.44 -3.10 -10.57
CA SER A 84 -3.87 -3.14 -11.98
C SER A 84 -4.41 -4.50 -12.45
N HIS A 85 -3.98 -5.59 -11.83
CA HIS A 85 -4.39 -6.96 -12.15
C HIS A 85 -5.47 -7.54 -11.23
N GLU A 86 -6.13 -6.70 -10.41
CA GLU A 86 -7.20 -7.10 -9.48
C GLU A 86 -6.74 -8.10 -8.40
N PRO A 87 -5.69 -7.81 -7.65
CA PRO A 87 -5.25 -8.69 -6.59
C PRO A 87 -6.27 -8.69 -5.43
N SER A 88 -6.36 -9.79 -4.71
CA SER A 88 -7.14 -9.88 -3.47
C SER A 88 -6.31 -9.53 -2.23
N ILE A 89 -5.00 -9.53 -2.35
CA ILE A 89 -4.05 -9.24 -1.27
C ILE A 89 -3.03 -8.20 -1.77
N LEU A 90 -2.79 -7.17 -0.98
CA LEU A 90 -1.82 -6.13 -1.27
C LEU A 90 -0.76 -6.09 -0.16
N PHE A 91 0.49 -6.33 -0.55
CA PHE A 91 1.65 -6.17 0.32
C PHE A 91 2.26 -4.78 0.09
N LEU A 92 2.47 -4.05 1.17
CA LEU A 92 3.03 -2.70 1.18
C LEU A 92 4.22 -2.66 2.14
N ASP A 93 5.39 -2.38 1.60
CA ASP A 93 6.58 -2.23 2.42
C ASP A 93 6.82 -0.75 2.70
N GLU A 94 6.64 -0.35 3.96
CA GLU A 94 6.74 1.03 4.44
C GLU A 94 6.06 2.07 3.53
N PRO A 95 4.75 1.97 3.29
CA PRO A 95 4.08 2.73 2.23
C PRO A 95 4.14 4.25 2.42
N THR A 96 4.38 4.73 3.62
CA THR A 96 4.43 6.18 3.94
C THR A 96 5.81 6.67 4.36
N ALA A 97 6.87 5.85 4.22
CA ALA A 97 8.21 6.26 4.53
C ALA A 97 8.65 7.45 3.64
N GLY A 98 9.19 8.50 4.27
CA GLY A 98 9.65 9.71 3.57
C GLY A 98 8.54 10.57 2.97
N VAL A 99 7.27 10.33 3.32
CA VAL A 99 6.12 11.13 2.88
C VAL A 99 5.77 12.13 3.97
N ASP A 100 5.46 13.38 3.57
CA ASP A 100 4.99 14.42 4.49
C ASP A 100 3.63 14.05 5.14
N VAL A 101 3.27 14.76 6.20
CA VAL A 101 2.11 14.43 7.04
C VAL A 101 0.79 14.48 6.26
N GLU A 102 0.61 15.48 5.40
CA GLU A 102 -0.64 15.67 4.65
C GLU A 102 -0.83 14.58 3.60
N LEU A 103 0.22 14.29 2.83
CA LEU A 103 0.22 13.22 1.84
C LEU A 103 0.06 11.84 2.49
N ARG A 104 0.64 11.64 3.70
CA ARG A 104 0.47 10.42 4.49
C ARG A 104 -0.98 10.17 4.85
N GLN A 105 -1.68 11.19 5.36
CA GLN A 105 -3.11 11.08 5.71
C GLN A 105 -3.98 10.74 4.49
N SER A 106 -3.70 11.37 3.35
CA SER A 106 -4.41 11.09 2.11
C SER A 106 -4.14 9.64 1.64
N LEU A 107 -2.91 9.14 1.75
CA LEU A 107 -2.58 7.77 1.41
C LEU A 107 -3.29 6.76 2.34
N TRP A 108 -3.34 7.02 3.64
CA TRP A 108 -4.08 6.18 4.59
C TRP A 108 -5.57 6.10 4.24
N LYS A 109 -6.19 7.22 3.84
CA LYS A 109 -7.57 7.21 3.37
C LYS A 109 -7.74 6.30 2.15
N ASN A 110 -6.85 6.40 1.15
CA ASN A 110 -6.92 5.54 -0.02
C ASN A 110 -6.77 4.05 0.35
N LEU A 111 -5.85 3.70 1.25
CA LEU A 111 -5.66 2.32 1.72
C LEU A 111 -6.88 1.81 2.50
N TYR A 112 -7.47 2.65 3.34
CA TYR A 112 -8.68 2.31 4.06
C TYR A 112 -9.86 2.03 3.11
N ASP A 113 -9.99 2.82 2.04
CA ASP A 113 -11.02 2.62 1.02
C ASP A 113 -10.79 1.33 0.22
N LEU A 114 -9.55 1.00 -0.11
CA LEU A 114 -9.21 -0.30 -0.72
C LEU A 114 -9.58 -1.48 0.19
N LYS A 115 -9.27 -1.39 1.48
CA LYS A 115 -9.66 -2.38 2.50
C LYS A 115 -11.19 -2.53 2.57
N LYS A 116 -11.93 -1.43 2.61
CA LYS A 116 -13.40 -1.44 2.58
C LYS A 116 -13.98 -2.12 1.34
N ASN A 117 -13.30 -2.02 0.21
CA ASN A 117 -13.65 -2.66 -1.04
C ASN A 117 -13.19 -4.14 -1.12
N GLY A 118 -12.80 -4.74 -0.01
CA GLY A 118 -12.52 -6.18 0.10
C GLY A 118 -11.08 -6.58 -0.20
N VAL A 119 -10.14 -5.64 -0.36
CA VAL A 119 -8.72 -5.95 -0.51
C VAL A 119 -8.11 -6.23 0.86
N THR A 120 -7.48 -7.39 1.02
CA THR A 120 -6.68 -7.67 2.21
C THR A 120 -5.36 -6.93 2.12
N ILE A 121 -5.04 -6.10 3.10
CA ILE A 121 -3.79 -5.33 3.12
C ILE A 121 -2.87 -5.89 4.19
N PHE A 122 -1.65 -6.22 3.79
CA PHE A 122 -0.53 -6.53 4.67
C PHE A 122 0.51 -5.42 4.49
N LEU A 123 0.83 -4.68 5.56
CA LEU A 123 1.81 -3.61 5.50
C LEU A 123 2.87 -3.76 6.59
N THR A 124 4.10 -3.37 6.27
CA THR A 124 5.14 -3.12 7.26
C THR A 124 5.22 -1.64 7.55
N THR A 125 5.45 -1.27 8.78
CA THR A 125 5.64 0.14 9.18
C THR A 125 6.38 0.24 10.50
N HIS A 126 7.10 1.32 10.68
CA HIS A 126 7.66 1.73 11.96
C HIS A 126 6.85 2.89 12.60
N TYR A 127 5.78 3.33 11.97
CA TYR A 127 4.87 4.35 12.49
C TYR A 127 3.70 3.70 13.23
N ILE A 128 3.63 3.87 14.55
CA ILE A 128 2.54 3.35 15.39
C ILE A 128 1.19 3.90 14.92
N GLU A 129 1.12 5.18 14.58
CA GLU A 129 -0.09 5.85 14.10
C GLU A 129 -0.67 5.19 12.83
N GLU A 130 0.17 4.70 11.93
CA GLU A 130 -0.26 3.97 10.73
C GLU A 130 -0.94 2.64 11.09
N ALA A 131 -0.34 1.89 12.02
CA ALA A 131 -0.93 0.66 12.54
C ALA A 131 -2.26 0.94 13.26
N GLU A 132 -2.34 2.02 14.05
CA GLU A 132 -3.57 2.44 14.73
C GLU A 132 -4.71 2.73 13.76
N ARG A 133 -4.42 3.40 12.65
CA ARG A 133 -5.45 3.81 11.68
C ARG A 133 -5.88 2.69 10.76
N LEU A 134 -4.97 1.87 10.27
CA LEU A 134 -5.22 0.95 9.17
C LEU A 134 -5.40 -0.50 9.61
N ALA A 135 -4.70 -0.95 10.67
CA ALA A 135 -4.66 -2.36 11.01
C ALA A 135 -5.89 -2.85 11.80
N ASP A 136 -6.29 -4.10 11.58
CA ASP A 136 -7.17 -4.87 12.46
C ASP A 136 -6.36 -5.70 13.46
N ARG A 137 -5.21 -6.21 12.99
CA ARG A 137 -4.24 -6.99 13.77
C ARG A 137 -2.85 -6.40 13.56
N VAL A 138 -2.03 -6.45 14.59
CA VAL A 138 -0.65 -5.96 14.57
C VAL A 138 0.27 -7.10 15.01
N GLY A 139 1.36 -7.28 14.26
CA GLY A 139 2.50 -8.13 14.63
C GLY A 139 3.69 -7.26 15.00
N ILE A 140 4.35 -7.55 16.10
CA ILE A 140 5.59 -6.89 16.51
C ILE A 140 6.75 -7.83 16.20
N ILE A 141 7.72 -7.34 15.44
CA ILE A 141 8.95 -8.05 15.07
C ILE A 141 10.15 -7.37 15.74
N HIS A 142 11.03 -8.16 16.31
CA HIS A 142 12.30 -7.71 16.87
C HIS A 142 13.38 -8.75 16.58
N GLU A 143 14.53 -8.32 16.09
CA GLU A 143 15.67 -9.18 15.73
C GLU A 143 15.31 -10.38 14.83
N GLY A 144 14.36 -10.20 13.91
CA GLY A 144 13.91 -11.24 12.98
C GLY A 144 12.87 -12.20 13.56
N GLU A 145 12.49 -12.06 14.82
CA GLU A 145 11.49 -12.90 15.48
C GLU A 145 10.16 -12.16 15.68
N ILE A 146 9.05 -12.87 15.51
CA ILE A 146 7.71 -12.35 15.82
C ILE A 146 7.46 -12.50 17.30
N LEU A 147 7.45 -11.38 18.03
CA LEU A 147 7.22 -11.37 19.47
C LEU A 147 5.74 -11.59 19.83
N ILE A 148 4.84 -10.98 19.08
CA ILE A 148 3.40 -11.03 19.34
C ILE A 148 2.61 -10.74 18.07
N VAL A 149 1.44 -11.37 17.91
CA VAL A 149 0.43 -11.03 16.89
C VAL A 149 -0.93 -10.96 17.56
N GLU A 150 -1.49 -9.76 17.69
CA GLU A 150 -2.75 -9.53 18.40
C GLU A 150 -3.68 -8.57 17.66
N LYS A 151 -4.94 -8.48 18.11
CA LYS A 151 -5.85 -7.42 17.69
C LYS A 151 -5.28 -6.06 18.08
N LYS A 152 -5.40 -5.08 17.20
CA LYS A 152 -4.91 -3.71 17.39
C LYS A 152 -5.22 -3.15 18.79
N ASN A 153 -6.48 -3.22 19.22
CA ASN A 153 -6.89 -2.64 20.50
C ASN A 153 -6.13 -3.23 21.70
N LYS A 154 -5.88 -4.55 21.70
CA LYS A 154 -5.10 -5.19 22.76
C LYS A 154 -3.62 -4.76 22.78
N ILE A 155 -3.04 -4.48 21.62
CA ILE A 155 -1.67 -3.95 21.54
C ILE A 155 -1.63 -2.52 22.07
N LEU A 156 -2.59 -1.69 21.66
CA LEU A 156 -2.67 -0.29 22.10
C LEU A 156 -2.88 -0.15 23.61
N GLU A 157 -3.72 -0.99 24.20
CA GLU A 157 -3.89 -1.05 25.66
C GLU A 157 -2.56 -1.34 26.38
N LYS A 158 -1.76 -2.26 25.86
CA LYS A 158 -0.43 -2.59 26.42
C LYS A 158 0.61 -1.48 26.21
N LEU A 159 0.50 -0.69 25.13
CA LEU A 159 1.42 0.41 24.80
C LEU A 159 0.96 1.74 25.42
N GLY A 160 -0.32 1.89 25.72
CA GLY A 160 -0.96 3.14 26.17
C GLY A 160 -0.56 3.63 27.56
N ASP A 161 0.12 2.83 28.37
CA ASP A 161 0.55 3.21 29.73
C ASP A 161 1.88 3.99 29.77
N LYS A 162 2.45 4.41 28.66
CA LYS A 162 3.62 5.31 28.66
C LYS A 162 3.21 6.77 28.86
N ARG A 163 3.12 7.20 30.11
CA ARG A 163 3.08 8.61 30.47
C ARG A 163 4.48 9.21 30.33
N VAL A 164 4.63 10.18 29.43
CA VAL A 164 5.80 11.07 29.42
C VAL A 164 5.59 12.11 30.51
N ILE A 165 6.28 12.01 31.63
CA ILE A 165 6.32 13.04 32.68
C ILE A 165 7.41 14.02 32.27
N VAL A 166 7.01 15.21 31.80
CA VAL A 166 7.93 16.34 31.58
C VAL A 166 7.97 17.15 32.87
N THR A 167 9.08 17.05 33.63
CA THR A 167 9.34 17.93 34.75
C THR A 167 10.03 19.18 34.19
N ILE A 168 9.35 20.29 34.24
CA ILE A 168 9.93 21.62 33.91
C ILE A 168 10.50 22.18 35.23
N ASN A 169 11.85 22.33 35.28
CA ASN A 169 12.55 23.04 36.35
C ASN A 169 12.60 24.52 36.00
#